data_29017f34fd7d9b286449e6274f5498fb
#
_entry.id   29017f34fd7d9b286449e6274f5498fb
#
_cell.length_a   1.000
_cell.length_b   1.000
_cell.length_c   1.000
_cell.angle_alpha   90.00
_cell.angle_beta   90.00
_cell.angle_gamma   90.00
#
_symmetry.space_group_name_H-M   'P 1'
#
loop_
_entity.id
_entity.type
_entity.pdbx_description
1 polymer ?
#
loop_
_entity_poly.entity_id
_entity_poly.type
_entity_poly.pdbx_seq_one_letter_code
_entity_poly.pdbx_strand_id
1 'polypeptide(L)'
;MLNAIMNVIVEEGLYDQQYIEAYTENWEAEKAHLADFTPEKMSKICGIEPDMLRDVARTFAGAKAGMIFWGMGISQHIHGTDNSRCLISLALMTGQIGRPGSGLHPLRGQNNVQGASDAGMIPMFLPDYQTVTDDGVRSAFNDIWGSDVDFSAEKGLTVVEIMDAVHEGEIRGMYILGENPAMSDPDVDHARDALAMLEHLIVQDIFVTETANYADVILPASAFAEKSGTVTNTNRQVQMGRQAVLPPGEAKQDWWITTELAKRLGLNWNYTDPSQVFSEMKLGMKSLENITWDRLENEGAVTYPSLSKDDPGQPIVFGDGFPRIDG
;
A
#
# COMPACT_ATOMS: atom_id res chain seq x y z
N MET A 1 -10.08 -15.52 -15.87
CA MET A 1 -8.92 -16.41 -15.73
C MET A 1 -8.84 -17.01 -14.32
N LEU A 2 -8.61 -16.21 -13.27
CA LEU A 2 -8.41 -16.73 -11.89
C LEU A 2 -9.57 -17.62 -11.42
N ASN A 3 -10.82 -17.19 -11.62
CA ASN A 3 -11.99 -18.01 -11.27
C ASN A 3 -12.02 -19.36 -12.01
N ALA A 4 -11.52 -19.41 -13.27
CA ALA A 4 -11.45 -20.68 -13.99
C ALA A 4 -10.37 -21.61 -13.40
N ILE A 5 -9.25 -21.09 -12.94
CA ILE A 5 -8.23 -21.86 -12.22
C ILE A 5 -8.82 -22.42 -10.92
N MET A 6 -9.51 -21.59 -10.15
CA MET A 6 -10.17 -22.01 -8.91
C MET A 6 -11.31 -23.01 -9.16
N ASN A 7 -12.08 -22.84 -10.26
CA ASN A 7 -13.09 -23.84 -10.67
C ASN A 7 -12.47 -25.23 -10.88
N VAL A 8 -11.35 -25.31 -11.60
CA VAL A 8 -10.66 -26.60 -11.81
C VAL A 8 -10.21 -27.22 -10.48
N ILE A 9 -9.65 -26.40 -9.57
CA ILE A 9 -9.23 -26.87 -8.24
C ILE A 9 -10.42 -27.47 -7.47
N VAL A 10 -11.60 -26.85 -7.57
CA VAL A 10 -12.83 -27.34 -6.94
C VAL A 10 -13.31 -28.64 -7.61
N GLU A 11 -13.46 -28.63 -8.93
CA GLU A 11 -14.00 -29.78 -9.69
C GLU A 11 -13.11 -31.02 -9.59
N GLU A 12 -11.80 -30.85 -9.53
CA GLU A 12 -10.86 -31.96 -9.40
C GLU A 12 -10.50 -32.31 -7.95
N GLY A 13 -11.08 -31.61 -6.97
CA GLY A 13 -10.83 -31.87 -5.53
C GLY A 13 -9.39 -31.62 -5.09
N LEU A 14 -8.72 -30.62 -5.70
CA LEU A 14 -7.31 -30.30 -5.46
C LEU A 14 -7.08 -29.31 -4.32
N TYR A 15 -8.14 -28.91 -3.63
CA TYR A 15 -8.08 -27.95 -2.51
C TYR A 15 -7.66 -28.63 -1.20
N ASP A 16 -7.11 -27.84 -0.27
CA ASP A 16 -6.71 -28.28 1.07
C ASP A 16 -7.90 -28.18 2.03
N GLN A 17 -8.66 -29.26 2.17
CA GLN A 17 -9.85 -29.31 3.02
C GLN A 17 -9.54 -28.98 4.48
N GLN A 18 -8.42 -29.43 5.01
CA GLN A 18 -8.04 -29.20 6.42
C GLN A 18 -7.74 -27.72 6.66
N TYR A 19 -7.04 -27.08 5.74
CA TYR A 19 -6.74 -25.66 5.82
C TYR A 19 -8.03 -24.82 5.72
N ILE A 20 -8.90 -25.15 4.77
CA ILE A 20 -10.17 -24.47 4.59
C ILE A 20 -11.02 -24.52 5.86
N GLU A 21 -11.20 -25.70 6.45
CA GLU A 21 -11.98 -25.86 7.67
C GLU A 21 -11.41 -25.15 8.88
N ALA A 22 -10.08 -25.04 8.96
CA ALA A 22 -9.40 -24.40 10.09
C ALA A 22 -9.34 -22.88 10.00
N TYR A 23 -9.27 -22.31 8.78
CA TYR A 23 -8.85 -20.91 8.59
C TYR A 23 -9.73 -20.09 7.65
N THR A 24 -10.80 -20.65 7.11
CA THR A 24 -11.66 -19.92 6.16
C THR A 24 -13.14 -19.98 6.54
N GLU A 25 -13.91 -19.10 5.93
CA GLU A 25 -15.37 -19.04 6.04
C GLU A 25 -15.99 -19.08 4.64
N ASN A 26 -17.30 -19.32 4.58
CA ASN A 26 -18.13 -19.26 3.37
C ASN A 26 -17.68 -20.18 2.21
N TRP A 27 -16.94 -21.26 2.50
CA TRP A 27 -16.42 -22.18 1.47
C TRP A 27 -17.48 -22.74 0.53
N GLU A 28 -18.65 -23.14 1.04
CA GLU A 28 -19.72 -23.71 0.20
C GLU A 28 -20.33 -22.66 -0.74
N ALA A 29 -20.38 -21.39 -0.32
CA ALA A 29 -20.82 -20.30 -1.18
C ALA A 29 -19.82 -20.03 -2.29
N GLU A 30 -18.52 -20.03 -1.98
CA GLU A 30 -17.43 -19.88 -2.96
C GLU A 30 -17.44 -21.02 -3.99
N LYS A 31 -17.57 -22.27 -3.56
CA LYS A 31 -17.71 -23.42 -4.45
C LYS A 31 -18.90 -23.27 -5.41
N ALA A 32 -20.04 -22.86 -4.88
CA ALA A 32 -21.25 -22.66 -5.70
C ALA A 32 -21.05 -21.55 -6.72
N HIS A 33 -20.40 -20.45 -6.32
CA HIS A 33 -20.08 -19.35 -7.21
C HIS A 33 -19.12 -19.79 -8.33
N LEU A 34 -18.08 -20.53 -8.00
CA LEU A 34 -17.07 -20.98 -8.95
C LEU A 34 -17.58 -21.96 -10.01
N ALA A 35 -18.68 -22.65 -9.77
CA ALA A 35 -19.26 -23.64 -10.70
C ALA A 35 -19.55 -23.06 -12.10
N ASP A 36 -19.86 -21.79 -12.21
CA ASP A 36 -20.16 -21.10 -13.46
C ASP A 36 -18.91 -20.71 -14.29
N PHE A 37 -17.72 -20.83 -13.75
CA PHE A 37 -16.47 -20.34 -14.36
C PHE A 37 -15.63 -21.46 -14.98
N THR A 38 -16.26 -22.36 -15.74
CA THR A 38 -15.54 -23.47 -16.39
C THR A 38 -14.45 -22.98 -17.35
N PRO A 39 -13.34 -23.73 -17.51
CA PRO A 39 -12.28 -23.37 -18.44
C PRO A 39 -12.77 -23.07 -19.86
N GLU A 40 -13.73 -23.86 -20.38
CA GLU A 40 -14.30 -23.68 -21.72
C GLU A 40 -15.07 -22.37 -21.87
N LYS A 41 -15.79 -21.97 -20.85
CA LYS A 41 -16.53 -20.70 -20.82
C LYS A 41 -15.56 -19.53 -20.72
N MET A 42 -14.58 -19.61 -19.82
CA MET A 42 -13.66 -18.53 -19.54
C MET A 42 -12.57 -18.36 -20.59
N SER A 43 -12.17 -19.40 -21.29
CA SER A 43 -11.24 -19.36 -22.42
C SER A 43 -11.65 -18.31 -23.46
N LYS A 44 -12.93 -18.23 -23.78
CA LYS A 44 -13.49 -17.25 -24.74
C LYS A 44 -13.38 -15.80 -24.26
N ILE A 45 -13.27 -15.59 -22.96
CA ILE A 45 -13.19 -14.25 -22.34
C ILE A 45 -11.74 -13.86 -22.12
N CYS A 46 -10.91 -14.77 -21.60
CA CYS A 46 -9.52 -14.46 -21.25
C CYS A 46 -8.49 -14.82 -22.35
N GLY A 47 -8.91 -15.49 -23.42
CA GLY A 47 -8.02 -15.86 -24.53
C GLY A 47 -6.98 -16.94 -24.20
N ILE A 48 -7.19 -17.71 -23.11
CA ILE A 48 -6.28 -18.78 -22.68
C ILE A 48 -6.96 -20.13 -22.94
N GLU A 49 -6.24 -21.06 -23.54
CA GLU A 49 -6.77 -22.40 -23.84
C GLU A 49 -7.19 -23.14 -22.58
N PRO A 50 -8.33 -23.87 -22.62
CA PRO A 50 -8.88 -24.55 -21.45
C PRO A 50 -7.88 -25.53 -20.79
N ASP A 51 -7.09 -26.24 -21.58
CA ASP A 51 -6.11 -27.18 -21.04
C ASP A 51 -4.97 -26.46 -20.31
N MET A 52 -4.57 -25.29 -20.78
CA MET A 52 -3.58 -24.47 -20.08
C MET A 52 -4.11 -23.99 -18.71
N LEU A 53 -5.39 -23.60 -18.62
CA LEU A 53 -6.01 -23.24 -17.34
C LEU A 53 -6.01 -24.42 -16.36
N ARG A 54 -6.28 -25.65 -16.86
CA ARG A 54 -6.20 -26.87 -16.04
C ARG A 54 -4.76 -27.19 -15.60
N ASP A 55 -3.80 -27.06 -16.49
CA ASP A 55 -2.41 -27.33 -16.17
C ASP A 55 -1.85 -26.37 -15.12
N VAL A 56 -2.21 -25.08 -15.20
CA VAL A 56 -1.84 -24.09 -14.19
C VAL A 56 -2.49 -24.42 -12.85
N ALA A 57 -3.79 -24.76 -12.84
CA ALA A 57 -4.53 -25.13 -11.63
C ALA A 57 -3.89 -26.33 -10.91
N ARG A 58 -3.63 -27.40 -11.65
CA ARG A 58 -2.98 -28.64 -11.14
C ARG A 58 -1.56 -28.37 -10.65
N THR A 59 -0.78 -27.59 -11.40
CA THR A 59 0.59 -27.23 -11.03
C THR A 59 0.64 -26.45 -9.74
N PHE A 60 -0.19 -25.43 -9.60
CA PHE A 60 -0.22 -24.59 -8.40
C PHE A 60 -0.75 -25.36 -7.18
N ALA A 61 -1.88 -26.08 -7.32
CA ALA A 61 -2.47 -26.84 -6.23
C ALA A 61 -1.60 -28.04 -5.80
N GLY A 62 -0.89 -28.67 -6.75
CA GLY A 62 0.03 -29.78 -6.48
C GLY A 62 1.39 -29.38 -5.94
N ALA A 63 1.71 -28.09 -5.89
CA ALA A 63 2.99 -27.60 -5.40
C ALA A 63 3.13 -27.77 -3.89
N LYS A 64 4.29 -28.24 -3.44
CA LYS A 64 4.62 -28.34 -2.00
C LYS A 64 4.54 -26.99 -1.32
N ALA A 65 4.96 -25.93 -1.98
CA ALA A 65 4.85 -24.54 -1.55
C ALA A 65 4.69 -23.66 -2.80
N GLY A 66 3.71 -22.77 -2.80
CA GLY A 66 3.41 -21.86 -3.89
C GLY A 66 3.42 -20.41 -3.44
N MET A 67 4.00 -19.54 -4.25
CA MET A 67 3.95 -18.10 -4.04
C MET A 67 3.20 -17.43 -5.18
N ILE A 68 2.42 -16.41 -4.87
CA ILE A 68 1.76 -15.57 -5.87
C ILE A 68 2.37 -14.18 -5.80
N PHE A 69 2.96 -13.76 -6.90
CA PHE A 69 3.47 -12.40 -7.07
C PHE A 69 2.56 -11.65 -8.04
N TRP A 70 2.15 -10.44 -7.69
CA TRP A 70 1.39 -9.60 -8.60
C TRP A 70 1.75 -8.12 -8.44
N GLY A 71 1.41 -7.32 -9.43
CA GLY A 71 1.60 -5.88 -9.43
C GLY A 71 0.36 -5.16 -9.95
N MET A 72 0.57 -3.99 -10.49
CA MET A 72 -0.48 -3.09 -10.97
C MET A 72 -1.34 -3.70 -12.09
N GLY A 73 -0.81 -4.61 -12.90
CA GLY A 73 -1.57 -5.34 -13.92
C GLY A 73 -2.74 -6.16 -13.37
N ILE A 74 -2.74 -6.48 -12.08
CA ILE A 74 -3.88 -7.11 -11.38
C ILE A 74 -4.71 -6.06 -10.64
N SER A 75 -4.08 -5.12 -9.93
CA SER A 75 -4.75 -4.25 -8.97
C SER A 75 -5.24 -2.92 -9.54
N GLN A 76 -4.64 -2.40 -10.60
CA GLN A 76 -5.06 -1.13 -11.22
C GLN A 76 -6.12 -1.35 -12.32
N HIS A 77 -7.26 -1.89 -11.93
CA HIS A 77 -8.45 -2.09 -12.73
C HIS A 77 -9.68 -1.64 -11.95
N ILE A 78 -10.80 -1.43 -12.64
CA ILE A 78 -12.11 -1.16 -12.00
C ILE A 78 -12.44 -2.28 -10.99
N HIS A 79 -12.04 -3.52 -11.29
CA HIS A 79 -12.19 -4.69 -10.42
C HIS A 79 -10.88 -5.14 -9.76
N GLY A 80 -9.93 -4.21 -9.55
CA GLY A 80 -8.61 -4.54 -9.01
C GLY A 80 -8.64 -5.16 -7.61
N THR A 81 -9.54 -4.68 -6.76
CA THR A 81 -9.75 -5.27 -5.43
C THR A 81 -10.28 -6.71 -5.54
N ASP A 82 -11.22 -6.97 -6.43
CA ASP A 82 -11.77 -8.31 -6.65
C ASP A 82 -10.74 -9.25 -7.28
N ASN A 83 -9.91 -8.76 -8.20
CA ASN A 83 -8.77 -9.54 -8.71
C ASN A 83 -7.81 -9.96 -7.59
N SER A 84 -7.49 -9.04 -6.67
CA SER A 84 -6.65 -9.36 -5.52
C SER A 84 -7.31 -10.36 -4.57
N ARG A 85 -8.62 -10.24 -4.35
CA ARG A 85 -9.41 -11.23 -3.59
C ARG A 85 -9.37 -12.61 -4.23
N CYS A 86 -9.48 -12.71 -5.56
CA CYS A 86 -9.32 -13.99 -6.25
C CYS A 86 -7.95 -14.64 -6.01
N LEU A 87 -6.86 -13.84 -5.94
CA LEU A 87 -5.53 -14.37 -5.60
C LEU A 87 -5.47 -14.86 -4.14
N ILE A 88 -6.14 -14.14 -3.24
CA ILE A 88 -6.25 -14.55 -1.83
C ILE A 88 -7.04 -15.86 -1.72
N SER A 89 -8.21 -15.94 -2.36
CA SER A 89 -9.04 -17.18 -2.39
C SER A 89 -8.23 -18.35 -2.95
N LEU A 90 -7.48 -18.15 -4.04
CA LEU A 90 -6.63 -19.19 -4.63
C LEU A 90 -5.57 -19.70 -3.66
N ALA A 91 -4.92 -18.81 -2.90
CA ALA A 91 -3.92 -19.17 -1.91
C ALA A 91 -4.55 -19.86 -0.68
N LEU A 92 -5.71 -19.38 -0.22
CA LEU A 92 -6.44 -19.96 0.91
C LEU A 92 -6.93 -21.38 0.60
N MET A 93 -7.59 -21.57 -0.56
CA MET A 93 -8.15 -22.90 -0.92
C MET A 93 -7.07 -23.97 -1.12
N THR A 94 -5.81 -23.57 -1.34
CA THR A 94 -4.67 -24.48 -1.52
C THR A 94 -3.70 -24.50 -0.35
N GLY A 95 -4.03 -23.85 0.77
CA GLY A 95 -3.20 -23.80 1.98
C GLY A 95 -1.83 -23.12 1.78
N GLN A 96 -1.74 -22.14 0.89
CA GLN A 96 -0.47 -21.49 0.53
C GLN A 96 -0.22 -20.18 1.31
N ILE A 97 -0.61 -20.12 2.59
CA ILE A 97 -0.36 -18.98 3.49
C ILE A 97 0.17 -19.49 4.83
N GLY A 98 1.02 -18.71 5.48
CA GLY A 98 1.48 -18.94 6.86
C GLY A 98 2.58 -19.97 7.02
N ARG A 99 3.24 -20.40 5.95
CA ARG A 99 4.31 -21.41 5.99
C ARG A 99 5.49 -21.05 5.08
N PRO A 100 6.70 -21.60 5.35
CA PRO A 100 7.88 -21.31 4.55
C PRO A 100 7.70 -21.66 3.08
N GLY A 101 8.10 -20.73 2.18
CA GLY A 101 8.06 -20.91 0.74
C GLY A 101 6.68 -20.72 0.11
N SER A 102 5.70 -20.29 0.89
CA SER A 102 4.36 -19.94 0.37
C SER A 102 4.00 -18.49 0.69
N GLY A 103 2.98 -17.96 0.05
CA GLY A 103 2.42 -16.66 0.40
C GLY A 103 1.97 -15.81 -0.78
N LEU A 104 1.44 -14.66 -0.40
CA LEU A 104 0.91 -13.63 -1.27
C LEU A 104 1.84 -12.41 -1.22
N HIS A 105 2.32 -11.97 -2.38
CA HIS A 105 3.34 -10.93 -2.47
C HIS A 105 2.95 -9.87 -3.51
N PRO A 106 2.23 -8.80 -3.11
CA PRO A 106 2.04 -7.64 -3.97
C PRO A 106 3.39 -6.96 -4.18
N LEU A 107 3.88 -6.97 -5.42
CA LEU A 107 5.12 -6.30 -5.78
C LEU A 107 4.87 -4.81 -5.89
N ARG A 108 5.35 -4.08 -4.90
CA ARG A 108 5.24 -2.61 -4.86
C ARG A 108 6.18 -2.00 -5.90
N GLY A 109 5.75 -0.91 -6.57
CA GLY A 109 6.53 -0.27 -7.61
C GLY A 109 7.57 0.70 -7.07
N GLN A 110 7.16 1.59 -6.17
CA GLN A 110 8.00 2.64 -5.64
C GLN A 110 8.83 2.14 -4.45
N ASN A 111 9.97 2.81 -4.23
CA ASN A 111 10.95 2.43 -3.21
C ASN A 111 10.38 2.32 -1.79
N ASN A 112 9.43 3.16 -1.41
CA ASN A 112 8.86 3.22 -0.06
C ASN A 112 7.32 3.17 -0.05
N VAL A 113 6.66 2.60 -1.06
CA VAL A 113 5.19 2.57 -1.08
C VAL A 113 4.62 1.77 0.10
N GLN A 114 5.32 0.73 0.55
CA GLN A 114 4.92 0.00 1.76
C GLN A 114 4.97 0.91 2.99
N GLY A 115 6.10 1.59 3.23
CA GLY A 115 6.26 2.49 4.36
C GLY A 115 5.35 3.71 4.32
N ALA A 116 5.08 4.26 3.15
CA ALA A 116 4.12 5.34 2.97
C ALA A 116 2.70 4.89 3.36
N SER A 117 2.30 3.70 2.93
CA SER A 117 1.01 3.10 3.31
C SER A 117 0.93 2.82 4.81
N ASP A 118 2.00 2.25 5.41
CA ASP A 118 2.09 1.99 6.84
C ASP A 118 1.98 3.28 7.67
N ALA A 119 2.57 4.38 7.16
CA ALA A 119 2.52 5.69 7.80
C ALA A 119 1.20 6.45 7.60
N GLY A 120 0.19 5.84 6.96
CA GLY A 120 -1.15 6.42 6.81
C GLY A 120 -1.33 7.31 5.58
N MET A 121 -0.45 7.25 4.57
CA MET A 121 -0.65 7.95 3.30
C MET A 121 -1.67 7.23 2.40
N ILE A 122 -2.83 6.94 2.97
CA ILE A 122 -3.99 6.30 2.31
C ILE A 122 -5.24 7.06 2.76
N PRO A 123 -6.18 7.38 1.87
CA PRO A 123 -7.32 8.28 2.19
C PRO A 123 -8.21 7.84 3.36
N MET A 124 -8.21 6.57 3.71
CA MET A 124 -9.11 5.99 4.72
C MET A 124 -8.41 5.60 6.03
N PHE A 125 -7.07 5.74 6.11
CA PHE A 125 -6.31 5.26 7.26
C PHE A 125 -5.38 6.32 7.84
N LEU A 126 -5.29 6.31 9.16
CA LEU A 126 -4.20 6.86 9.95
C LEU A 126 -3.05 5.83 10.00
N PRO A 127 -1.86 6.20 10.53
CA PRO A 127 -0.73 5.27 10.63
C PRO A 127 -1.12 3.90 11.21
N ASP A 128 -0.44 2.86 10.74
CA ASP A 128 -0.67 1.44 11.10
C ASP A 128 -2.05 0.90 10.67
N TYR A 129 -2.59 1.43 9.56
CA TYR A 129 -3.88 1.05 8.96
C TYR A 129 -5.08 1.22 9.91
N GLN A 130 -5.00 2.17 10.84
CA GLN A 130 -6.09 2.49 11.74
C GLN A 130 -7.12 3.36 11.03
N THR A 131 -8.39 2.95 11.04
CA THR A 131 -9.41 3.65 10.24
C THR A 131 -9.74 5.03 10.78
N VAL A 132 -9.86 6.02 9.89
CA VAL A 132 -10.27 7.39 10.26
C VAL A 132 -11.72 7.48 10.75
N THR A 133 -12.54 6.45 10.49
CA THR A 133 -13.95 6.43 10.94
C THR A 133 -14.13 6.05 12.41
N ASP A 134 -13.07 5.62 13.11
CA ASP A 134 -13.10 5.25 14.52
C ASP A 134 -12.77 6.46 15.41
N ASP A 135 -13.71 6.87 16.26
CA ASP A 135 -13.56 8.03 17.16
C ASP A 135 -12.42 7.83 18.16
N GLY A 136 -12.21 6.60 18.65
CA GLY A 136 -11.15 6.28 19.60
C GLY A 136 -9.76 6.41 18.95
N VAL A 137 -9.64 5.98 17.70
CA VAL A 137 -8.41 6.12 16.90
C VAL A 137 -8.10 7.60 16.69
N ARG A 138 -9.06 8.41 16.22
CA ARG A 138 -8.85 9.86 16.04
C ARG A 138 -8.44 10.56 17.32
N SER A 139 -9.09 10.23 18.44
CA SER A 139 -8.74 10.79 19.74
C SER A 139 -7.32 10.45 20.16
N ALA A 140 -6.91 9.17 19.97
CA ALA A 140 -5.55 8.74 20.29
C ALA A 140 -4.49 9.48 19.44
N PHE A 141 -4.76 9.71 18.16
CA PHE A 141 -3.84 10.48 17.32
C PHE A 141 -3.81 11.98 17.66
N ASN A 142 -4.92 12.57 18.11
CA ASN A 142 -4.91 13.92 18.66
C ASN A 142 -3.99 14.02 19.89
N ASP A 143 -4.04 13.04 20.78
CA ASP A 143 -3.16 13.00 21.95
C ASP A 143 -1.69 12.85 21.55
N ILE A 144 -1.38 11.97 20.59
CA ILE A 144 -0.01 11.72 20.09
C ILE A 144 0.57 12.98 19.45
N TRP A 145 -0.21 13.66 18.60
CA TRP A 145 0.24 14.83 17.85
C TRP A 145 0.07 16.16 18.61
N GLY A 146 -0.50 16.11 19.82
CA GLY A 146 -0.78 17.30 20.61
C GLY A 146 -1.68 18.29 19.87
N SER A 147 -2.65 17.76 19.13
CA SER A 147 -3.52 18.54 18.25
C SER A 147 -4.92 18.63 18.82
N ASP A 148 -5.48 19.83 18.78
CA ASP A 148 -6.91 20.08 19.08
C ASP A 148 -7.77 20.07 17.80
N VAL A 149 -7.21 19.58 16.67
CA VAL A 149 -7.92 19.51 15.39
C VAL A 149 -8.90 18.36 15.43
N ASP A 150 -10.14 18.64 15.10
CA ASP A 150 -11.14 17.60 14.86
C ASP A 150 -10.92 16.99 13.47
N PHE A 151 -10.25 15.81 13.42
CA PHE A 151 -10.07 15.11 12.17
C PHE A 151 -11.41 14.63 11.62
N SER A 152 -11.58 14.77 10.29
CA SER A 152 -12.76 14.24 9.63
C SER A 152 -12.97 12.76 9.94
N ALA A 153 -14.20 12.40 10.27
CA ALA A 153 -14.63 11.01 10.43
C ALA A 153 -14.93 10.35 9.07
N GLU A 154 -14.87 11.12 7.99
CA GLU A 154 -15.10 10.61 6.64
C GLU A 154 -13.78 10.16 5.99
N LYS A 155 -13.89 9.16 5.15
CA LYS A 155 -12.75 8.72 4.31
C LYS A 155 -12.41 9.83 3.32
N GLY A 156 -11.11 10.05 3.10
CA GLY A 156 -10.66 10.92 2.02
C GLY A 156 -10.95 10.33 0.64
N LEU A 157 -10.87 11.15 -0.39
CA LEU A 157 -11.11 10.77 -1.77
C LEU A 157 -9.94 9.96 -2.34
N THR A 158 -10.23 9.03 -3.24
CA THR A 158 -9.22 8.38 -4.09
C THR A 158 -8.74 9.33 -5.19
N VAL A 159 -7.64 9.02 -5.86
CA VAL A 159 -7.08 9.89 -6.91
C VAL A 159 -8.09 10.19 -8.03
N VAL A 160 -8.90 9.21 -8.44
CA VAL A 160 -9.94 9.42 -9.47
C VAL A 160 -11.02 10.35 -8.95
N GLU A 161 -11.53 10.11 -7.74
CA GLU A 161 -12.53 10.98 -7.10
C GLU A 161 -12.01 12.40 -6.86
N ILE A 162 -10.71 12.58 -6.60
CA ILE A 162 -10.10 13.91 -6.49
C ILE A 162 -10.18 14.65 -7.82
N MET A 163 -9.86 14.00 -8.95
CA MET A 163 -9.94 14.64 -10.26
C MET A 163 -11.39 14.98 -10.64
N ASP A 164 -12.34 14.09 -10.33
CA ASP A 164 -13.77 14.37 -10.53
C ASP A 164 -14.23 15.57 -9.68
N ALA A 165 -13.83 15.63 -8.41
CA ALA A 165 -14.17 16.74 -7.50
C ALA A 165 -13.56 18.09 -7.94
N VAL A 166 -12.42 18.08 -8.63
CA VAL A 166 -11.90 19.31 -9.28
C VAL A 166 -12.81 19.74 -10.43
N HIS A 167 -13.25 18.82 -11.29
CA HIS A 167 -14.20 19.14 -12.37
C HIS A 167 -15.55 19.66 -11.85
N GLU A 168 -15.98 19.19 -10.70
CA GLU A 168 -17.20 19.64 -10.02
C GLU A 168 -17.02 20.98 -9.28
N GLY A 169 -15.78 21.48 -9.18
CA GLY A 169 -15.42 22.72 -8.49
C GLY A 169 -15.39 22.62 -6.97
N GLU A 170 -15.44 21.42 -6.43
CA GLU A 170 -15.34 21.14 -4.98
C GLU A 170 -13.91 21.29 -4.49
N ILE A 171 -12.92 20.86 -5.29
CA ILE A 171 -11.50 21.06 -5.03
C ILE A 171 -10.97 22.19 -5.92
N ARG A 172 -10.44 23.24 -5.29
CA ARG A 172 -9.94 24.45 -5.94
C ARG A 172 -8.43 24.62 -5.82
N GLY A 173 -7.82 23.97 -4.85
CA GLY A 173 -6.37 23.99 -4.64
C GLY A 173 -5.84 22.60 -4.36
N MET A 174 -4.60 22.32 -4.80
CA MET A 174 -3.97 21.01 -4.61
C MET A 174 -2.48 21.16 -4.28
N TYR A 175 -1.99 20.24 -3.45
CA TYR A 175 -0.57 20.06 -3.18
C TYR A 175 -0.19 18.64 -3.58
N ILE A 176 0.66 18.50 -4.58
CA ILE A 176 1.13 17.22 -5.12
C ILE A 176 2.59 17.03 -4.71
N LEU A 177 2.89 15.89 -4.10
CA LEU A 177 4.22 15.53 -3.64
C LEU A 177 4.67 14.22 -4.26
N GLY A 178 5.71 14.29 -5.13
CA GLY A 178 6.36 13.14 -5.72
C GLY A 178 5.52 12.29 -6.66
N GLU A 179 4.48 12.88 -7.25
CA GLU A 179 3.58 12.23 -8.20
C GLU A 179 3.41 13.06 -9.48
N ASN A 180 3.16 12.38 -10.60
CA ASN A 180 3.01 13.00 -11.91
C ASN A 180 1.67 12.62 -12.57
N PRO A 181 0.51 13.01 -11.98
CA PRO A 181 -0.81 12.63 -12.49
C PRO A 181 -1.06 13.07 -13.94
N ALA A 182 -0.48 14.18 -14.40
CA ALA A 182 -0.57 14.62 -15.79
C ALA A 182 0.02 13.61 -16.81
N MET A 183 0.68 12.56 -16.33
CA MET A 183 1.23 11.47 -17.14
C MET A 183 0.75 10.08 -16.69
N SER A 184 0.58 9.85 -15.40
CA SER A 184 0.37 8.51 -14.83
C SER A 184 -1.09 8.15 -14.58
N ASP A 185 -2.00 9.13 -14.50
CA ASP A 185 -3.40 8.87 -14.19
C ASP A 185 -4.14 8.22 -15.36
N PRO A 186 -5.10 7.33 -15.09
CA PRO A 186 -6.01 6.85 -16.10
C PRO A 186 -6.83 8.01 -16.66
N ASP A 187 -7.18 7.94 -17.95
CA ASP A 187 -7.80 9.05 -18.68
C ASP A 187 -6.99 10.36 -18.49
N VAL A 188 -5.78 10.34 -19.05
CA VAL A 188 -4.80 11.41 -18.85
C VAL A 188 -5.29 12.79 -19.31
N ASP A 189 -6.19 12.87 -20.28
CA ASP A 189 -6.76 14.14 -20.73
C ASP A 189 -7.70 14.70 -19.66
N HIS A 190 -8.54 13.87 -19.06
CA HIS A 190 -9.39 14.25 -17.91
C HIS A 190 -8.54 14.77 -16.73
N ALA A 191 -7.47 14.07 -16.39
CA ALA A 191 -6.57 14.50 -15.30
C ALA A 191 -5.87 15.84 -15.63
N ARG A 192 -5.41 16.04 -16.85
CA ARG A 192 -4.80 17.31 -17.30
C ARG A 192 -5.78 18.47 -17.27
N ASP A 193 -7.00 18.24 -17.71
CA ASP A 193 -8.06 19.25 -17.68
C ASP A 193 -8.38 19.62 -16.22
N ALA A 194 -8.47 18.65 -15.30
CA ALA A 194 -8.65 18.91 -13.88
C ALA A 194 -7.51 19.76 -13.31
N LEU A 195 -6.25 19.41 -13.58
CA LEU A 195 -5.09 20.19 -13.12
C LEU A 195 -5.11 21.63 -13.63
N ALA A 196 -5.55 21.85 -14.89
CA ALA A 196 -5.66 23.17 -15.48
C ALA A 196 -6.81 24.03 -14.90
N MET A 197 -7.80 23.40 -14.27
CA MET A 197 -8.93 24.09 -13.62
C MET A 197 -8.62 24.56 -12.20
N LEU A 198 -7.55 24.07 -11.57
CA LEU A 198 -7.18 24.45 -10.21
C LEU A 198 -6.86 25.95 -10.13
N GLU A 199 -7.36 26.59 -9.07
CA GLU A 199 -7.03 27.99 -8.76
C GLU A 199 -5.63 28.14 -8.18
N HIS A 200 -5.11 27.08 -7.54
CA HIS A 200 -3.76 27.06 -6.97
C HIS A 200 -3.23 25.64 -6.90
N LEU A 201 -2.08 25.40 -7.55
CA LEU A 201 -1.40 24.11 -7.57
C LEU A 201 0.05 24.28 -7.07
N ILE A 202 0.38 23.53 -6.02
CA ILE A 202 1.75 23.38 -5.53
C ILE A 202 2.24 22.00 -5.91
N VAL A 203 3.42 21.92 -6.54
CA VAL A 203 4.08 20.65 -6.86
C VAL A 203 5.44 20.58 -6.18
N GLN A 204 5.65 19.53 -5.40
CA GLN A 204 6.94 19.20 -4.80
C GLN A 204 7.49 17.97 -5.50
N ASP A 205 8.58 18.12 -6.25
CA ASP A 205 9.15 17.02 -7.02
C ASP A 205 10.67 17.21 -7.22
N ILE A 206 11.34 16.15 -7.65
CA ILE A 206 12.76 16.13 -7.98
C ILE A 206 13.05 16.55 -9.43
N PHE A 207 12.03 16.55 -10.29
CA PHE A 207 12.08 16.98 -11.68
C PHE A 207 10.93 17.94 -12.01
N VAL A 208 11.12 18.74 -13.05
CA VAL A 208 10.02 19.49 -13.67
C VAL A 208 9.27 18.52 -14.58
N THR A 209 8.23 17.90 -13.99
CA THR A 209 7.37 16.92 -14.65
C THR A 209 6.27 17.58 -15.48
N GLU A 210 5.48 16.77 -16.22
CA GLU A 210 4.28 17.25 -16.93
C GLU A 210 3.31 17.93 -15.96
N THR A 211 3.14 17.38 -14.75
CA THR A 211 2.31 17.98 -13.70
C THR A 211 2.86 19.32 -13.22
N ALA A 212 4.18 19.45 -13.09
CA ALA A 212 4.82 20.70 -12.67
C ALA A 212 4.60 21.85 -13.66
N ASN A 213 4.27 21.57 -14.92
CA ASN A 213 3.94 22.60 -15.90
C ASN A 213 2.59 23.30 -15.63
N TYR A 214 1.72 22.71 -14.81
CA TYR A 214 0.45 23.31 -14.38
C TYR A 214 0.60 24.06 -13.04
N ALA A 215 1.73 23.92 -12.34
CA ALA A 215 1.91 24.44 -11.00
C ALA A 215 2.10 25.95 -10.95
N ASP A 216 1.48 26.60 -9.95
CA ASP A 216 1.77 27.99 -9.56
C ASP A 216 3.07 28.08 -8.75
N VAL A 217 3.37 27.04 -7.96
CA VAL A 217 4.55 26.93 -7.14
C VAL A 217 5.20 25.58 -7.29
N ILE A 218 6.52 25.56 -7.55
CA ILE A 218 7.32 24.35 -7.59
C ILE A 218 8.31 24.38 -6.41
N LEU A 219 8.29 23.33 -5.59
CA LEU A 219 9.19 23.13 -4.46
C LEU A 219 10.20 22.04 -4.81
N PRO A 220 11.48 22.37 -5.06
CA PRO A 220 12.47 21.37 -5.45
C PRO A 220 12.81 20.46 -4.27
N ALA A 221 12.55 19.16 -4.44
CA ALA A 221 12.78 18.11 -3.46
C ALA A 221 14.06 17.32 -3.75
N SER A 222 14.53 16.58 -2.74
CA SER A 222 15.70 15.71 -2.87
C SER A 222 15.34 14.28 -3.24
N ALA A 223 16.17 13.66 -4.08
CA ALA A 223 16.07 12.24 -4.42
C ALA A 223 16.46 11.33 -3.22
N PHE A 224 16.18 10.04 -3.31
CA PHE A 224 16.46 9.10 -2.21
C PHE A 224 17.95 9.01 -1.82
N ALA A 225 18.88 9.17 -2.77
CA ALA A 225 20.31 9.17 -2.49
C ALA A 225 20.81 10.48 -1.83
N GLU A 226 19.99 11.52 -1.80
CA GLU A 226 20.29 12.87 -1.33
C GLU A 226 19.73 13.14 0.07
N LYS A 227 19.16 12.12 0.72
CA LYS A 227 18.53 12.22 2.05
C LYS A 227 18.74 10.97 2.88
N SER A 228 18.66 11.13 4.20
CA SER A 228 18.58 10.00 5.13
C SER A 228 17.13 9.81 5.57
N GLY A 229 16.77 8.56 5.86
CA GLY A 229 15.45 8.22 6.31
C GLY A 229 15.23 6.71 6.27
N THR A 230 14.04 6.27 6.65
CA THR A 230 13.68 4.85 6.59
C THR A 230 12.84 4.56 5.37
N VAL A 231 13.02 3.38 4.79
CA VAL A 231 12.17 2.83 3.74
C VAL A 231 11.75 1.42 4.13
N THR A 232 10.51 1.07 3.79
CA THR A 232 9.98 -0.27 4.06
C THR A 232 9.70 -0.96 2.74
N ASN A 233 10.26 -2.14 2.53
CA ASN A 233 10.02 -2.90 1.32
C ASN A 233 8.83 -3.88 1.48
N THR A 234 8.47 -4.53 0.39
CA THR A 234 7.31 -5.43 0.28
C THR A 234 7.31 -6.57 1.31
N ASN A 235 8.47 -7.05 1.74
CA ASN A 235 8.58 -8.10 2.75
C ASN A 235 8.53 -7.56 4.19
N ARG A 236 8.08 -6.33 4.38
CA ARG A 236 7.94 -5.66 5.68
C ARG A 236 9.28 -5.40 6.40
N GLN A 237 10.35 -5.31 5.65
CA GLN A 237 11.66 -4.96 6.20
C GLN A 237 11.85 -3.44 6.17
N VAL A 238 11.91 -2.84 7.35
CA VAL A 238 12.26 -1.43 7.54
C VAL A 238 13.78 -1.31 7.43
N GLN A 239 14.24 -0.46 6.53
CA GLN A 239 15.66 -0.31 6.20
C GLN A 239 16.11 1.13 6.40
N MET A 240 17.37 1.30 6.83
CA MET A 240 17.99 2.61 6.95
C MET A 240 18.57 3.04 5.59
N GLY A 241 18.02 4.12 5.03
CA GLY A 241 18.60 4.84 3.92
C GLY A 241 19.54 5.94 4.42
N ARG A 242 20.74 6.02 3.88
CA ARG A 242 21.73 7.06 4.24
C ARG A 242 22.02 7.95 3.06
N GLN A 243 22.11 9.24 3.31
CA GLN A 243 22.52 10.21 2.31
C GLN A 243 23.90 9.86 1.76
N ALA A 244 24.01 9.72 0.45
CA ALA A 244 25.24 9.43 -0.26
C ALA A 244 25.81 10.66 -0.98
N VAL A 245 24.95 11.58 -1.43
CA VAL A 245 25.33 12.80 -2.14
C VAL A 245 24.52 13.99 -1.62
N LEU A 246 24.98 15.18 -1.86
CA LEU A 246 24.25 16.40 -1.51
C LEU A 246 23.13 16.67 -2.53
N PRO A 247 21.98 17.21 -2.10
CA PRO A 247 20.95 17.67 -3.02
C PRO A 247 21.50 18.74 -3.98
N PRO A 248 21.05 18.76 -5.25
CA PRO A 248 21.47 19.77 -6.20
C PRO A 248 20.79 21.13 -5.93
N GLY A 249 21.51 22.22 -6.18
CA GLY A 249 20.97 23.58 -6.12
C GLY A 249 20.33 23.91 -4.77
N GLU A 250 19.06 24.31 -4.80
CA GLU A 250 18.28 24.66 -3.61
C GLU A 250 17.33 23.55 -3.14
N ALA A 251 17.42 22.35 -3.73
CA ALA A 251 16.57 21.21 -3.35
C ALA A 251 16.73 20.87 -1.85
N LYS A 252 15.60 20.55 -1.21
CA LYS A 252 15.52 20.23 0.22
C LYS A 252 14.89 18.86 0.40
N GLN A 253 15.15 18.26 1.56
CA GLN A 253 14.50 17.01 1.95
C GLN A 253 13.01 17.22 2.23
N ASP A 254 12.17 16.26 1.87
CA ASP A 254 10.71 16.37 1.97
C ASP A 254 10.24 16.70 3.39
N TRP A 255 10.80 16.04 4.41
CA TRP A 255 10.48 16.31 5.82
C TRP A 255 10.77 17.77 6.22
N TRP A 256 11.84 18.36 5.68
CA TRP A 256 12.19 19.75 5.94
C TRP A 256 11.20 20.70 5.26
N ILE A 257 10.85 20.46 3.99
CA ILE A 257 9.87 21.26 3.24
C ILE A 257 8.52 21.23 3.97
N THR A 258 8.06 20.04 4.36
CA THR A 258 6.82 19.85 5.08
C THR A 258 6.82 20.55 6.44
N THR A 259 7.94 20.46 7.18
CA THR A 259 8.10 21.17 8.47
C THR A 259 8.04 22.68 8.30
N GLU A 260 8.69 23.21 7.27
CA GLU A 260 8.69 24.65 6.99
C GLU A 260 7.31 25.14 6.52
N LEU A 261 6.58 24.33 5.78
CA LEU A 261 5.19 24.62 5.41
C LEU A 261 4.29 24.63 6.66
N ALA A 262 4.41 23.63 7.52
CA ALA A 262 3.65 23.51 8.76
C ALA A 262 3.85 24.73 9.67
N LYS A 263 5.09 25.21 9.84
CA LYS A 263 5.40 26.43 10.61
C LYS A 263 4.69 27.66 10.04
N ARG A 264 4.62 27.80 8.71
CA ARG A 264 3.94 28.92 8.04
C ARG A 264 2.43 28.85 8.19
N LEU A 265 1.89 27.65 8.36
CA LEU A 265 0.48 27.43 8.68
C LEU A 265 0.15 27.58 10.18
N GLY A 266 1.15 27.90 11.00
CA GLY A 266 0.98 28.15 12.44
C GLY A 266 1.10 26.91 13.32
N LEU A 267 1.54 25.78 12.76
CA LEU A 267 1.85 24.58 13.53
C LEU A 267 3.22 24.67 14.18
N ASN A 268 3.34 24.21 15.42
CA ASN A 268 4.58 24.30 16.19
C ASN A 268 5.49 23.08 15.94
N TRP A 269 5.83 22.82 14.68
CA TRP A 269 6.75 21.75 14.31
C TRP A 269 8.20 22.23 14.35
N ASN A 270 9.03 21.55 15.14
CA ASN A 270 10.42 21.94 15.39
C ASN A 270 11.40 20.81 15.09
N TYR A 271 11.06 19.92 14.16
CA TYR A 271 11.95 18.83 13.76
C TYR A 271 13.23 19.39 13.12
N THR A 272 14.35 18.83 13.54
CA THR A 272 15.69 19.16 13.03
C THR A 272 16.37 17.99 12.34
N ASP A 273 15.78 16.79 12.49
CA ASP A 273 16.34 15.54 11.99
C ASP A 273 15.21 14.51 11.73
N PRO A 274 15.31 13.67 10.69
CA PRO A 274 14.28 12.68 10.37
C PRO A 274 14.09 11.61 11.46
N SER A 275 15.07 11.40 12.34
CA SER A 275 14.92 10.47 13.49
C SER A 275 13.85 10.93 14.48
N GLN A 276 13.68 12.25 14.62
CA GLN A 276 12.63 12.82 15.47
C GLN A 276 11.25 12.55 14.88
N VAL A 277 11.10 12.71 13.55
CA VAL A 277 9.87 12.38 12.83
C VAL A 277 9.54 10.88 12.96
N PHE A 278 10.56 10.01 12.77
CA PHE A 278 10.40 8.58 12.93
C PHE A 278 10.00 8.19 14.36
N SER A 279 10.57 8.84 15.36
CA SER A 279 10.27 8.57 16.77
C SER A 279 8.85 8.96 17.14
N GLU A 280 8.32 10.05 16.60
CA GLU A 280 6.92 10.44 16.79
C GLU A 280 5.97 9.54 16.01
N MET A 281 6.26 9.24 14.74
CA MET A 281 5.46 8.31 13.92
C MET A 281 5.24 6.95 14.62
N LYS A 282 6.26 6.42 15.27
CA LYS A 282 6.19 5.16 16.04
C LYS A 282 5.16 5.20 17.16
N LEU A 283 4.86 6.34 17.76
CA LEU A 283 3.87 6.43 18.84
C LEU A 283 2.48 5.98 18.37
N GLY A 284 2.17 6.22 17.09
CA GLY A 284 0.94 5.77 16.46
C GLY A 284 1.03 4.40 15.78
N MET A 285 2.21 3.77 15.74
CA MET A 285 2.46 2.54 14.97
C MET A 285 2.96 1.40 15.86
N LYS A 286 2.04 0.56 16.31
CA LYS A 286 2.36 -0.62 17.13
C LYS A 286 3.28 -1.60 16.38
N SER A 287 3.14 -1.69 15.07
CA SER A 287 3.99 -2.53 14.21
C SER A 287 5.49 -2.17 14.31
N LEU A 288 5.81 -0.91 14.64
CA LEU A 288 7.18 -0.40 14.77
C LEU A 288 7.65 -0.25 16.24
N GLU A 289 6.89 -0.73 17.24
CA GLU A 289 7.15 -0.51 18.66
C GLU A 289 8.61 -0.82 19.05
N ASN A 290 9.14 -1.95 18.59
CA ASN A 290 10.49 -2.42 18.90
C ASN A 290 11.54 -2.06 17.84
N ILE A 291 11.19 -1.24 16.85
CA ILE A 291 12.09 -0.76 15.81
C ILE A 291 12.43 0.70 16.10
N THR A 292 13.66 0.97 16.52
CA THR A 292 14.13 2.30 16.82
C THR A 292 15.11 2.80 15.75
N TRP A 293 15.29 4.10 15.64
CA TRP A 293 16.29 4.68 14.75
C TRP A 293 17.68 4.14 15.03
N ASP A 294 18.10 4.12 16.32
CA ASP A 294 19.39 3.59 16.73
C ASP A 294 19.58 2.13 16.36
N ARG A 295 18.51 1.33 16.48
CA ARG A 295 18.52 -0.06 16.04
C ARG A 295 18.75 -0.19 14.54
N LEU A 296 18.05 0.61 13.74
CA LEU A 296 18.22 0.63 12.30
C LEU A 296 19.62 1.14 11.88
N GLU A 297 20.19 2.10 12.62
CA GLU A 297 21.58 2.54 12.41
C GLU A 297 22.58 1.40 12.63
N ASN A 298 22.38 0.57 13.63
CA ASN A 298 23.29 -0.52 13.98
C ASN A 298 23.07 -1.79 13.14
N GLU A 299 21.82 -2.17 12.89
CA GLU A 299 21.48 -3.42 12.20
C GLU A 299 21.26 -3.23 10.68
N GLY A 300 21.01 -2.00 10.25
CA GLY A 300 20.73 -1.65 8.86
C GLY A 300 19.29 -1.91 8.44
N ALA A 301 18.68 -2.99 8.92
CA ALA A 301 17.31 -3.37 8.59
C ALA A 301 16.68 -4.28 9.65
N VAL A 302 15.37 -4.13 9.89
CA VAL A 302 14.57 -4.97 10.80
C VAL A 302 13.23 -5.29 10.16
N THR A 303 12.79 -6.53 10.23
CA THR A 303 11.47 -6.96 9.72
C THR A 303 10.42 -6.82 10.81
N TYR A 304 9.26 -6.22 10.51
CA TYR A 304 8.14 -6.20 11.46
C TYR A 304 7.11 -7.33 11.16
N PRO A 305 6.36 -7.80 12.15
CA PRO A 305 6.44 -7.44 13.56
C PRO A 305 7.74 -7.94 14.19
N SER A 306 8.30 -7.11 15.07
CA SER A 306 9.43 -7.47 15.94
C SER A 306 8.92 -7.44 17.38
N LEU A 307 8.90 -8.60 18.04
CA LEU A 307 8.22 -8.78 19.33
C LEU A 307 9.03 -8.29 20.53
N SER A 308 10.32 -8.05 20.32
CA SER A 308 11.22 -7.50 21.33
C SER A 308 12.35 -6.71 20.66
N LYS A 309 13.14 -6.00 21.45
CA LYS A 309 14.30 -5.21 20.95
C LYS A 309 15.39 -6.06 20.29
N ASP A 310 15.46 -7.34 20.64
CA ASP A 310 16.47 -8.28 20.13
C ASP A 310 15.88 -9.26 19.10
N ASP A 311 14.56 -9.19 18.84
CA ASP A 311 13.90 -10.05 17.86
C ASP A 311 14.20 -9.56 16.44
N PRO A 312 14.81 -10.37 15.56
CA PRO A 312 15.11 -9.97 14.18
C PRO A 312 13.85 -9.71 13.33
N GLY A 313 12.68 -9.97 13.88
CA GLY A 313 11.38 -9.85 13.21
C GLY A 313 10.85 -11.18 12.67
N GLN A 314 9.58 -11.18 12.33
CA GLN A 314 8.85 -12.37 11.90
C GLN A 314 8.78 -12.44 10.37
N PRO A 315 9.57 -13.31 9.72
CA PRO A 315 9.57 -13.41 8.26
C PRO A 315 8.27 -14.01 7.71
N ILE A 316 7.56 -14.78 8.52
CA ILE A 316 6.28 -15.42 8.17
C ILE A 316 5.20 -14.86 9.08
N VAL A 317 4.10 -14.41 8.47
CA VAL A 317 2.89 -13.98 9.18
C VAL A 317 1.77 -14.99 8.96
N PHE A 318 0.79 -14.99 9.86
CA PHE A 318 -0.38 -15.86 9.81
C PHE A 318 -0.08 -17.36 9.93
N GLY A 319 1.07 -17.74 10.52
CA GLY A 319 1.42 -19.15 10.78
C GLY A 319 0.48 -19.83 11.77
N ASP A 320 -0.04 -19.05 12.74
CA ASP A 320 -0.95 -19.51 13.78
C ASP A 320 -2.43 -19.14 13.49
N GLY A 321 -2.74 -18.73 12.24
CA GLY A 321 -4.06 -18.29 11.83
C GLY A 321 -4.18 -16.77 11.67
N PHE A 322 -5.39 -16.31 11.40
CA PHE A 322 -5.69 -14.89 11.14
C PHE A 322 -6.20 -14.21 12.41
N PRO A 323 -5.68 -13.01 12.76
CA PRO A 323 -6.03 -12.32 14.01
C PRO A 323 -7.43 -11.68 13.99
N ARG A 324 -8.05 -11.55 12.83
CA ARG A 324 -9.39 -10.97 12.65
C ARG A 324 -10.33 -12.04 12.13
N ILE A 325 -11.44 -12.22 12.84
CA ILE A 325 -12.51 -13.15 12.48
C ILE A 325 -13.49 -12.49 11.50
N ASP A 326 -13.62 -11.17 11.58
CA ASP A 326 -14.62 -10.41 10.83
C ASP A 326 -14.08 -9.81 9.50
N GLY A 327 -13.03 -10.38 8.97
CA GLY A 327 -12.45 -9.98 7.69
C GLY A 327 -11.27 -9.03 7.81
#